data_f6d58a3d6f181559ca674feb442794a8
#
_entry.id   f6d58a3d6f181559ca674feb442794a8
#
_cell.length_a   1.000
_cell.length_b   1.000
_cell.length_c   1.000
_cell.angle_alpha   90.00
_cell.angle_beta   90.00
_cell.angle_gamma   90.00
#
_symmetry.space_group_name_H-M   'P 1'
#
loop_
_entity.id
_entity.type
_entity.pdbx_description
1 polymer ?
#
loop_
_entity_poly.entity_id
_entity_poly.type
_entity_poly.pdbx_seq_one_letter_code
_entity_poly.pdbx_strand_id
1 'polypeptide(L)'
;MNRPASASVMPTAIRTVAGGVTTSPAGLLLAAGAGRRMGTPKALVDDWLVRGVDVLAAAGCSPVVVVLGAALQKARALLQGRAVIMAAAADWSDGLSAPLRTGIDALPAGAPAAVVTLVDLPDVGERVVRRVLEYGARPATLTRATYHGRPGHPVVLGRAHWPGIIAAANGDVGARAYLARQVPALVECADLASGRDIDWPEEAISVGVWHA
;
A
#
# COMPACT_ATOMS: atom_id res chain seq x y z
N MET A 1 -37.32 15.98 -34.10
CA MET A 1 -36.72 16.10 -32.75
C MET A 1 -36.00 14.81 -32.43
N ASN A 2 -34.70 14.79 -32.69
CA ASN A 2 -33.87 13.60 -32.51
C ASN A 2 -33.07 13.74 -31.19
N ARG A 3 -33.30 12.83 -30.23
CA ARG A 3 -32.50 12.71 -29.02
C ARG A 3 -31.20 11.96 -29.35
N PRO A 4 -30.03 12.44 -28.96
CA PRO A 4 -28.82 11.63 -29.08
C PRO A 4 -28.79 10.54 -28.02
N ALA A 5 -28.39 9.35 -28.44
CA ALA A 5 -28.20 8.18 -27.58
C ALA A 5 -27.06 8.41 -26.60
N SER A 6 -27.30 8.09 -25.33
CA SER A 6 -26.29 8.08 -24.28
C SER A 6 -25.27 6.98 -24.55
N ALA A 7 -24.00 7.36 -24.76
CA ALA A 7 -22.91 6.43 -24.86
C ALA A 7 -22.65 5.81 -23.46
N SER A 8 -22.94 4.52 -23.34
CA SER A 8 -22.61 3.69 -22.20
C SER A 8 -21.08 3.55 -22.13
N VAL A 9 -20.47 4.15 -21.11
CA VAL A 9 -19.05 3.94 -20.81
C VAL A 9 -18.90 2.56 -20.22
N MET A 10 -18.41 1.62 -21.03
CA MET A 10 -18.01 0.28 -20.55
C MET A 10 -16.89 0.40 -19.52
N PRO A 11 -16.96 -0.33 -18.38
CA PRO A 11 -15.83 -0.39 -17.45
C PRO A 11 -14.66 -1.11 -18.13
N THR A 12 -13.52 -0.43 -18.22
CA THR A 12 -12.28 -0.98 -18.78
C THR A 12 -11.88 -2.22 -18.00
N ALA A 13 -11.81 -3.34 -18.69
CA ALA A 13 -11.54 -4.66 -18.18
C ALA A 13 -10.33 -4.69 -17.25
N ILE A 14 -10.55 -5.18 -16.03
CA ILE A 14 -9.54 -5.67 -15.11
C ILE A 14 -8.80 -6.79 -15.84
N ARG A 15 -7.52 -6.60 -16.09
CA ARG A 15 -6.66 -7.64 -16.64
C ARG A 15 -6.48 -8.72 -15.58
N THR A 16 -7.29 -9.78 -15.64
CA THR A 16 -7.12 -10.98 -14.83
C THR A 16 -5.80 -11.62 -15.22
N VAL A 17 -4.80 -11.55 -14.34
CA VAL A 17 -3.58 -12.34 -14.48
C VAL A 17 -3.96 -13.79 -14.21
N ALA A 18 -3.73 -14.66 -15.20
CA ALA A 18 -4.00 -16.10 -15.09
C ALA A 18 -3.37 -16.67 -13.81
N GLY A 19 -4.13 -17.49 -13.09
CA GLY A 19 -3.80 -18.02 -11.78
C GLY A 19 -2.61 -18.99 -11.78
N GLY A 20 -1.39 -18.43 -11.84
CA GLY A 20 -0.17 -19.13 -11.46
C GLY A 20 0.03 -19.06 -9.95
N VAL A 21 0.45 -20.15 -9.32
CA VAL A 21 0.89 -20.11 -7.91
C VAL A 21 2.13 -19.25 -7.85
N THR A 22 1.99 -18.00 -7.39
CA THR A 22 3.14 -17.13 -7.16
C THR A 22 3.78 -17.54 -5.84
N THR A 23 5.08 -17.82 -5.85
CA THR A 23 5.86 -18.10 -4.63
C THR A 23 6.30 -16.81 -3.94
N SER A 24 6.27 -15.69 -4.65
CA SER A 24 6.65 -14.36 -4.16
C SER A 24 5.49 -13.69 -3.41
N PRO A 25 5.78 -12.92 -2.35
CA PRO A 25 4.77 -12.06 -1.72
C PRO A 25 4.33 -10.98 -2.70
N ALA A 26 3.08 -10.54 -2.63
CA ALA A 26 2.62 -9.35 -3.33
C ALA A 26 3.01 -8.09 -2.53
N GLY A 27 3.34 -7.00 -3.24
CA GLY A 27 3.44 -5.68 -2.64
C GLY A 27 2.04 -5.05 -2.56
N LEU A 28 1.74 -4.34 -1.48
CA LEU A 28 0.51 -3.57 -1.33
C LEU A 28 0.86 -2.15 -0.86
N LEU A 29 0.80 -1.20 -1.80
CA LEU A 29 1.03 0.21 -1.54
C LEU A 29 -0.30 0.94 -1.33
N LEU A 30 -0.54 1.48 -0.13
CA LEU A 30 -1.72 2.29 0.16
C LEU A 30 -1.43 3.77 -0.14
N ALA A 31 -2.13 4.32 -1.12
CA ALA A 31 -1.94 5.67 -1.64
C ALA A 31 -3.27 6.41 -1.90
N ALA A 32 -4.31 6.12 -1.10
CA ALA A 32 -5.66 6.61 -1.34
C ALA A 32 -5.99 7.94 -0.66
N GLY A 33 -5.19 8.38 0.30
CA GLY A 33 -5.47 9.53 1.17
C GLY A 33 -5.46 10.89 0.46
N ALA A 34 -6.31 11.82 0.92
CA ALA A 34 -6.42 13.17 0.38
C ALA A 34 -5.26 14.10 0.76
N GLY A 35 -4.41 13.74 1.73
CA GLY A 35 -3.31 14.58 2.17
C GLY A 35 -3.77 15.94 2.70
N ARG A 36 -4.83 16.00 3.52
CA ARG A 36 -5.45 17.27 3.95
C ARG A 36 -4.47 18.21 4.65
N ARG A 37 -3.55 17.67 5.47
CA ARG A 37 -2.52 18.46 6.16
C ARG A 37 -1.40 18.86 5.21
N MET A 38 -1.05 18.01 4.27
CA MET A 38 -0.06 18.25 3.22
C MET A 38 -0.55 19.26 2.16
N GLY A 39 -1.87 19.55 2.11
CA GLY A 39 -2.49 20.41 1.09
C GLY A 39 -2.62 19.76 -0.29
N THR A 40 -2.09 18.55 -0.46
CA THR A 40 -2.19 17.76 -1.69
C THR A 40 -2.24 16.27 -1.37
N PRO A 41 -2.93 15.44 -2.18
CA PRO A 41 -2.88 14.00 -2.02
C PRO A 41 -1.45 13.47 -2.05
N LYS A 42 -1.05 12.70 -1.02
CA LYS A 42 0.33 12.22 -0.87
C LYS A 42 0.82 11.37 -2.06
N ALA A 43 -0.09 10.74 -2.79
CA ALA A 43 0.20 10.06 -4.07
C ALA A 43 0.69 10.98 -5.19
N LEU A 44 0.55 12.30 -5.05
CA LEU A 44 0.98 13.32 -6.02
C LEU A 44 2.17 14.14 -5.52
N VAL A 45 2.71 13.82 -4.36
CA VAL A 45 3.88 14.49 -3.81
C VAL A 45 5.12 13.88 -4.46
N ASP A 46 5.86 14.72 -5.18
CA ASP A 46 7.12 14.37 -5.81
C ASP A 46 7.10 12.98 -6.49
N ASP A 47 8.05 12.10 -6.20
CA ASP A 47 8.16 10.74 -6.74
C ASP A 47 7.61 9.64 -5.79
N TRP A 48 6.99 10.01 -4.66
CA TRP A 48 6.66 9.07 -3.58
C TRP A 48 5.86 7.85 -4.04
N LEU A 49 4.87 8.06 -4.92
CA LEU A 49 4.05 6.97 -5.46
C LEU A 49 4.88 5.98 -6.28
N VAL A 50 5.70 6.53 -7.18
CA VAL A 50 6.56 5.77 -8.09
C VAL A 50 7.64 5.04 -7.30
N ARG A 51 8.30 5.75 -6.39
CA ARG A 51 9.30 5.21 -5.47
C ARG A 51 8.76 4.07 -4.61
N GLY A 52 7.57 4.21 -4.04
CA GLY A 52 6.94 3.16 -3.24
C GLY A 52 6.72 1.86 -4.04
N VAL A 53 6.34 1.99 -5.31
CA VAL A 53 6.25 0.84 -6.23
C VAL A 53 7.62 0.22 -6.47
N ASP A 54 8.63 1.04 -6.79
CA ASP A 54 9.98 0.57 -7.11
C ASP A 54 10.63 -0.12 -5.90
N VAL A 55 10.44 0.41 -4.70
CA VAL A 55 10.92 -0.19 -3.44
C VAL A 55 10.34 -1.58 -3.23
N LEU A 56 9.02 -1.75 -3.40
CA LEU A 56 8.37 -3.06 -3.23
C LEU A 56 8.85 -4.05 -4.31
N ALA A 57 8.93 -3.62 -5.56
CA ALA A 57 9.39 -4.46 -6.67
C ALA A 57 10.86 -4.88 -6.48
N ALA A 58 11.75 -3.93 -6.13
CA ALA A 58 13.17 -4.19 -5.89
C ALA A 58 13.39 -5.13 -4.69
N ALA A 59 12.51 -5.10 -3.69
CA ALA A 59 12.55 -6.02 -2.56
C ALA A 59 12.04 -7.44 -2.89
N GLY A 60 11.59 -7.70 -4.13
CA GLY A 60 11.14 -9.01 -4.59
C GLY A 60 9.62 -9.25 -4.46
N CYS A 61 8.84 -8.21 -4.21
CA CYS A 61 7.38 -8.32 -4.21
C CYS A 61 6.84 -8.36 -5.66
N SER A 62 6.01 -9.35 -5.97
CA SER A 62 5.38 -9.48 -7.30
C SER A 62 4.04 -10.21 -7.23
N PRO A 63 2.97 -9.63 -7.80
CA PRO A 63 2.88 -8.26 -8.34
C PRO A 63 2.86 -7.19 -7.24
N VAL A 64 2.96 -5.92 -7.65
CA VAL A 64 2.69 -4.78 -6.78
C VAL A 64 1.26 -4.29 -7.04
N VAL A 65 0.45 -4.25 -6.00
CA VAL A 65 -0.90 -3.68 -5.98
C VAL A 65 -0.81 -2.26 -5.40
N VAL A 66 -1.37 -1.29 -6.09
CA VAL A 66 -1.42 0.12 -5.65
C VAL A 66 -2.87 0.53 -5.45
N VAL A 67 -3.21 0.94 -4.24
CA VAL A 67 -4.58 1.40 -3.90
C VAL A 67 -4.63 2.91 -4.00
N LEU A 68 -5.48 3.41 -4.90
CA LEU A 68 -5.67 4.82 -5.19
C LEU A 68 -7.06 5.28 -4.72
N GLY A 69 -7.19 6.56 -4.37
CA GLY A 69 -8.43 7.16 -3.88
C GLY A 69 -8.61 8.60 -4.34
N ALA A 70 -8.36 9.58 -3.47
CA ALA A 70 -8.64 11.01 -3.70
C ALA A 70 -8.06 11.59 -5.00
N ALA A 71 -6.91 11.10 -5.45
CA ALA A 71 -6.24 11.58 -6.67
C ALA A 71 -6.22 10.55 -7.80
N LEU A 72 -7.19 9.64 -7.86
CA LEU A 72 -7.21 8.46 -8.72
C LEU A 72 -6.68 8.72 -10.15
N GLN A 73 -7.23 9.70 -10.87
CA GLN A 73 -6.89 9.91 -12.29
C GLN A 73 -5.45 10.42 -12.47
N LYS A 74 -5.02 11.38 -11.63
CA LYS A 74 -3.66 11.92 -11.69
C LYS A 74 -2.63 10.87 -11.28
N ALA A 75 -2.88 10.13 -10.20
CA ALA A 75 -2.02 9.05 -9.73
C ALA A 75 -1.91 7.90 -10.74
N ARG A 76 -3.02 7.53 -11.43
CA ARG A 76 -2.98 6.57 -12.54
C ARG A 76 -2.04 6.99 -13.66
N ALA A 77 -2.03 8.28 -14.00
CA ALA A 77 -1.14 8.79 -15.06
C ALA A 77 0.34 8.62 -14.69
N LEU A 78 0.72 8.81 -13.41
CA LEU A 78 2.08 8.59 -12.92
C LEU A 78 2.52 7.12 -13.00
N LEU A 79 1.58 6.18 -13.00
CA LEU A 79 1.85 4.74 -13.05
C LEU A 79 1.74 4.14 -14.46
N GLN A 80 1.52 4.97 -15.49
CA GLN A 80 1.46 4.47 -16.88
C GLN A 80 2.74 3.75 -17.28
N GLY A 81 2.57 2.59 -17.95
CA GLY A 81 3.70 1.76 -18.39
C GLY A 81 4.35 0.91 -17.31
N ARG A 82 3.97 1.04 -16.04
CA ARG A 82 4.48 0.21 -14.94
C ARG A 82 3.67 -1.08 -14.79
N ALA A 83 4.36 -2.16 -14.46
CA ALA A 83 3.76 -3.48 -14.24
C ALA A 83 3.12 -3.56 -12.83
N VAL A 84 2.04 -2.81 -12.61
CA VAL A 84 1.31 -2.75 -11.33
C VAL A 84 -0.17 -3.08 -11.53
N ILE A 85 -0.81 -3.58 -10.49
CA ILE A 85 -2.26 -3.71 -10.39
C ILE A 85 -2.78 -2.46 -9.67
N MET A 86 -3.61 -1.66 -10.33
CA MET A 86 -4.21 -0.48 -9.71
C MET A 86 -5.62 -0.80 -9.21
N ALA A 87 -5.88 -0.60 -7.93
CA ALA A 87 -7.18 -0.74 -7.30
C ALA A 87 -7.72 0.62 -6.87
N ALA A 88 -8.98 0.91 -7.19
CA ALA A 88 -9.64 2.15 -6.81
C ALA A 88 -10.47 1.93 -5.55
N ALA A 89 -10.12 2.60 -4.45
CA ALA A 89 -10.93 2.62 -3.24
C ALA A 89 -11.99 3.74 -3.38
N ALA A 90 -13.23 3.39 -3.72
CA ALA A 90 -14.31 4.36 -3.86
C ALA A 90 -14.60 5.05 -2.51
N ASP A 91 -14.54 4.28 -1.43
CA ASP A 91 -14.87 4.70 -0.07
C ASP A 91 -13.63 5.17 0.72
N TRP A 92 -12.61 5.68 0.01
CA TRP A 92 -11.36 6.13 0.64
C TRP A 92 -11.56 7.19 1.73
N SER A 93 -12.64 7.97 1.66
CA SER A 93 -12.99 9.00 2.65
C SER A 93 -13.43 8.44 4.00
N ASP A 94 -13.81 7.16 4.06
CA ASP A 94 -14.29 6.48 5.26
C ASP A 94 -13.16 6.00 6.18
N GLY A 95 -11.93 6.41 5.86
CA GLY A 95 -10.74 6.13 6.64
C GLY A 95 -9.86 5.03 6.05
N LEU A 96 -8.80 4.68 6.77
CA LEU A 96 -7.74 3.78 6.29
C LEU A 96 -8.22 2.34 6.02
N SER A 97 -9.31 1.92 6.64
CA SER A 97 -9.84 0.55 6.51
C SER A 97 -10.41 0.25 5.12
N ALA A 98 -11.03 1.23 4.45
CA ALA A 98 -11.58 1.05 3.11
C ALA A 98 -10.48 0.78 2.06
N PRO A 99 -9.40 1.59 1.97
CA PRO A 99 -8.26 1.29 1.10
C PRO A 99 -7.59 -0.05 1.41
N LEU A 100 -7.46 -0.42 2.69
CA LEU A 100 -6.86 -1.69 3.08
C LEU A 100 -7.70 -2.88 2.58
N ARG A 101 -9.03 -2.86 2.76
CA ARG A 101 -9.94 -3.89 2.23
C ARG A 101 -9.84 -3.98 0.71
N THR A 102 -9.98 -2.86 0.01
CA THR A 102 -9.84 -2.78 -1.44
C THR A 102 -8.51 -3.38 -1.91
N GLY A 103 -7.42 -3.09 -1.19
CA GLY A 103 -6.10 -3.62 -1.50
C GLY A 103 -6.01 -5.13 -1.32
N ILE A 104 -6.51 -5.65 -0.21
CA ILE A 104 -6.50 -7.09 0.07
C ILE A 104 -7.35 -7.85 -0.97
N ASP A 105 -8.52 -7.32 -1.34
CA ASP A 105 -9.40 -7.92 -2.34
C ASP A 105 -8.78 -7.94 -3.75
N ALA A 106 -7.89 -6.98 -4.05
CA ALA A 106 -7.16 -6.90 -5.32
C ALA A 106 -5.90 -7.79 -5.37
N LEU A 107 -5.49 -8.40 -4.26
CA LEU A 107 -4.33 -9.29 -4.22
C LEU A 107 -4.59 -10.57 -5.03
N PRO A 108 -3.58 -11.09 -5.75
CA PRO A 108 -3.72 -12.36 -6.46
C PRO A 108 -4.11 -13.50 -5.51
N ALA A 109 -5.07 -14.30 -5.94
CA ALA A 109 -5.51 -15.48 -5.18
C ALA A 109 -4.36 -16.46 -4.86
N GLY A 110 -3.26 -16.50 -5.62
CA GLY A 110 -2.06 -17.30 -5.40
C GLY A 110 -1.01 -16.69 -4.47
N ALA A 111 -1.07 -15.39 -4.12
CA ALA A 111 -0.05 -14.76 -3.30
C ALA A 111 -0.01 -15.33 -1.87
N PRO A 112 1.11 -15.80 -1.35
CA PRO A 112 1.20 -16.37 0.01
C PRO A 112 1.06 -15.31 1.09
N ALA A 113 1.48 -14.09 0.83
CA ALA A 113 1.44 -12.96 1.74
C ALA A 113 1.41 -11.63 0.99
N ALA A 114 1.05 -10.55 1.67
CA ALA A 114 1.19 -9.17 1.20
C ALA A 114 2.18 -8.41 2.08
N VAL A 115 3.06 -7.62 1.45
CA VAL A 115 3.90 -6.62 2.10
C VAL A 115 3.20 -5.28 1.99
N VAL A 116 2.65 -4.80 3.08
CA VAL A 116 1.87 -3.56 3.12
C VAL A 116 2.76 -2.40 3.53
N THR A 117 2.75 -1.34 2.75
CA THR A 117 3.39 -0.05 3.08
C THR A 117 2.50 1.14 2.69
N LEU A 118 2.88 2.32 3.13
CA LEU A 118 2.16 3.57 2.88
C LEU A 118 2.99 4.46 1.94
N VAL A 119 2.32 5.28 1.15
CA VAL A 119 2.97 6.19 0.20
C VAL A 119 3.74 7.33 0.87
N ASP A 120 3.41 7.64 2.12
CA ASP A 120 3.96 8.74 2.91
C ASP A 120 5.14 8.37 3.81
N LEU A 121 5.81 7.27 3.48
CA LEU A 121 7.02 6.78 4.15
C LEU A 121 8.22 6.87 3.19
N PRO A 122 8.66 8.07 2.79
CA PRO A 122 9.64 8.22 1.73
C PRO A 122 11.05 7.73 2.10
N ASP A 123 11.38 7.57 3.37
CA ASP A 123 12.66 7.05 3.83
C ASP A 123 12.68 5.51 3.98
N VAL A 124 11.51 4.85 3.90
CA VAL A 124 11.41 3.38 3.97
C VAL A 124 11.80 2.77 2.63
N GLY A 125 13.05 2.35 2.51
CA GLY A 125 13.62 1.79 1.30
C GLY A 125 13.54 0.25 1.22
N GLU A 126 14.06 -0.30 0.11
CA GLU A 126 14.05 -1.74 -0.16
C GLU A 126 14.75 -2.57 0.93
N ARG A 127 15.80 -2.03 1.56
CA ARG A 127 16.55 -2.71 2.62
C ARG A 127 15.66 -3.00 3.84
N VAL A 128 14.76 -2.09 4.17
CA VAL A 128 13.78 -2.29 5.26
C VAL A 128 12.80 -3.40 4.87
N VAL A 129 12.26 -3.35 3.65
CA VAL A 129 11.33 -4.37 3.15
C VAL A 129 11.98 -5.74 3.13
N ARG A 130 13.22 -5.86 2.62
CA ARG A 130 13.99 -7.12 2.60
C ARG A 130 14.20 -7.67 4.01
N ARG A 131 14.62 -6.83 4.97
CA ARG A 131 14.82 -7.25 6.37
C ARG A 131 13.57 -7.83 6.99
N VAL A 132 12.41 -7.21 6.77
CA VAL A 132 11.13 -7.73 7.29
C VAL A 132 10.75 -9.04 6.59
N LEU A 133 11.09 -9.21 5.31
CA LEU A 133 10.87 -10.45 4.55
C LEU A 133 11.78 -11.61 4.95
N GLU A 134 12.91 -11.38 5.63
CA GLU A 134 13.77 -12.44 6.18
C GLU A 134 13.02 -13.35 7.17
N TYR A 135 11.98 -12.83 7.82
CA TYR A 135 11.09 -13.62 8.69
C TYR A 135 10.09 -14.48 7.89
N GLY A 136 10.16 -14.41 6.57
CA GLY A 136 9.35 -15.20 5.65
C GLY A 136 8.10 -14.46 5.15
N ALA A 137 7.47 -15.07 4.13
CA ALA A 137 6.24 -14.57 3.52
C ALA A 137 5.27 -15.73 3.24
N ARG A 138 5.06 -16.59 4.25
CA ARG A 138 4.15 -17.75 4.17
C ARG A 138 2.73 -17.34 4.54
N PRO A 139 1.71 -18.16 4.25
CA PRO A 139 0.31 -17.84 4.58
C PRO A 139 0.05 -17.51 6.05
N ALA A 140 0.81 -18.09 6.99
CA ALA A 140 0.68 -17.83 8.42
C ALA A 140 1.65 -16.75 8.94
N THR A 141 2.46 -16.12 8.08
CA THR A 141 3.42 -15.09 8.51
C THR A 141 2.68 -13.82 8.91
N LEU A 142 3.08 -13.26 10.05
CA LEU A 142 2.67 -11.95 10.53
C LEU A 142 3.90 -11.25 11.12
N THR A 143 4.43 -10.27 10.40
CA THR A 143 5.67 -9.57 10.77
C THR A 143 5.49 -8.06 10.60
N ARG A 144 6.13 -7.28 11.45
CA ARG A 144 5.99 -5.82 11.42
C ARG A 144 7.32 -5.14 11.69
N ALA A 145 7.68 -4.15 10.88
CA ALA A 145 8.81 -3.27 11.17
C ALA A 145 8.57 -2.47 12.46
N THR A 146 9.63 -2.25 13.21
CA THR A 146 9.68 -1.31 14.33
C THR A 146 10.79 -0.31 14.13
N TYR A 147 10.66 0.86 14.73
CA TYR A 147 11.63 1.94 14.71
C TYR A 147 11.76 2.48 16.13
N HIS A 148 12.91 2.21 16.74
CA HIS A 148 13.14 2.47 18.19
C HIS A 148 12.04 1.85 19.07
N GLY A 149 11.66 0.61 18.76
CA GLY A 149 10.62 -0.14 19.46
C GLY A 149 9.18 0.29 19.13
N ARG A 150 8.96 1.30 18.30
CA ARG A 150 7.62 1.75 17.88
C ARG A 150 7.18 0.99 16.62
N PRO A 151 6.02 0.33 16.64
CA PRO A 151 5.51 -0.38 15.48
C PRO A 151 5.21 0.54 14.29
N GLY A 152 5.73 0.20 13.09
CA GLY A 152 5.59 0.96 11.85
C GLY A 152 5.22 0.08 10.65
N HIS A 153 5.62 0.51 9.46
CA HIS A 153 5.55 -0.21 8.20
C HIS A 153 6.95 -0.43 7.64
N PRO A 154 7.17 -1.46 6.79
CA PRO A 154 6.16 -2.37 6.24
C PRO A 154 5.63 -3.40 7.23
N VAL A 155 4.48 -3.99 6.87
CA VAL A 155 3.88 -5.12 7.58
C VAL A 155 3.71 -6.27 6.59
N VAL A 156 4.19 -7.48 6.93
CA VAL A 156 3.91 -8.70 6.16
C VAL A 156 2.66 -9.35 6.71
N LEU A 157 1.65 -9.46 5.88
CA LEU A 157 0.35 -10.05 6.16
C LEU A 157 0.20 -11.36 5.39
N GLY A 158 0.44 -12.49 6.02
CA GLY A 158 0.19 -13.81 5.45
C GLY A 158 -1.28 -13.98 5.09
N ARG A 159 -1.55 -14.72 4.00
CA ARG A 159 -2.91 -14.89 3.47
C ARG A 159 -3.91 -15.41 4.51
N ALA A 160 -3.50 -16.29 5.42
CA ALA A 160 -4.38 -16.84 6.45
C ALA A 160 -4.97 -15.75 7.37
N HIS A 161 -4.33 -14.57 7.44
CA HIS A 161 -4.78 -13.45 8.25
C HIS A 161 -5.74 -12.50 7.52
N TRP A 162 -5.82 -12.53 6.18
CA TRP A 162 -6.61 -11.56 5.41
C TRP A 162 -8.10 -11.52 5.78
N PRO A 163 -8.80 -12.66 5.94
CA PRO A 163 -10.22 -12.61 6.35
C PRO A 163 -10.41 -11.94 7.72
N GLY A 164 -9.53 -12.26 8.68
CA GLY A 164 -9.59 -11.67 10.00
C GLY A 164 -9.27 -10.16 10.02
N ILE A 165 -8.34 -9.72 9.15
CA ILE A 165 -8.01 -8.30 8.99
C ILE A 165 -9.19 -7.55 8.39
N ILE A 166 -9.81 -8.08 7.32
CA ILE A 166 -10.98 -7.48 6.67
C ILE A 166 -12.14 -7.35 7.68
N ALA A 167 -12.40 -8.39 8.45
CA ALA A 167 -13.47 -8.39 9.45
C ALA A 167 -13.22 -7.38 10.61
N ALA A 168 -11.95 -7.15 10.98
CA ALA A 168 -11.59 -6.25 12.07
C ALA A 168 -11.38 -4.79 11.62
N ALA A 169 -11.18 -4.55 10.31
CA ALA A 169 -10.90 -3.24 9.76
C ALA A 169 -12.17 -2.35 9.79
N ASN A 170 -12.10 -1.23 10.52
CA ASN A 170 -13.19 -0.26 10.62
C ASN A 170 -12.63 1.16 10.75
N GLY A 171 -13.21 2.14 10.03
CA GLY A 171 -12.80 3.54 10.04
C GLY A 171 -11.29 3.71 9.82
N ASP A 172 -10.62 4.50 10.65
CA ASP A 172 -9.18 4.80 10.57
C ASP A 172 -8.27 3.77 11.25
N VAL A 173 -8.83 2.69 11.81
CA VAL A 173 -8.05 1.71 12.57
C VAL A 173 -7.22 0.79 11.67
N GLY A 174 -7.66 0.56 10.43
CA GLY A 174 -6.99 -0.34 9.49
C GLY A 174 -6.79 -1.74 10.08
N ALA A 175 -5.58 -2.30 9.93
CA ALA A 175 -5.24 -3.61 10.49
C ALA A 175 -4.87 -3.58 11.99
N ARG A 176 -4.78 -2.39 12.62
CA ARG A 176 -4.22 -2.23 13.99
C ARG A 176 -4.93 -3.10 15.02
N ALA A 177 -6.27 -3.13 14.99
CA ALA A 177 -7.05 -3.91 15.95
C ALA A 177 -6.80 -5.42 15.82
N TYR A 178 -6.61 -5.91 14.60
CA TYR A 178 -6.26 -7.30 14.35
C TYR A 178 -4.83 -7.61 14.83
N LEU A 179 -3.87 -6.78 14.43
CA LEU A 179 -2.45 -6.95 14.77
C LEU A 179 -2.22 -6.94 16.29
N ALA A 180 -2.96 -6.11 17.04
CA ALA A 180 -2.86 -6.07 18.49
C ALA A 180 -3.25 -7.39 19.19
N ARG A 181 -4.12 -8.21 18.54
CA ARG A 181 -4.57 -9.51 19.07
C ARG A 181 -3.68 -10.68 18.64
N GLN A 182 -2.91 -10.54 17.56
CA GLN A 182 -2.16 -11.64 16.94
C GLN A 182 -0.67 -11.66 17.27
N VAL A 183 -0.15 -10.68 17.98
CA VAL A 183 1.28 -10.59 18.38
C VAL A 183 2.22 -10.84 17.18
N PRO A 184 2.33 -9.92 16.22
CA PRO A 184 3.22 -10.09 15.07
C PRO A 184 4.70 -10.16 15.53
N ALA A 185 5.54 -10.87 14.77
CA ALA A 185 6.98 -10.76 14.92
C ALA A 185 7.43 -9.32 14.64
N LEU A 186 8.19 -8.73 15.56
CA LEU A 186 8.69 -7.36 15.46
C LEU A 186 10.13 -7.36 14.95
N VAL A 187 10.40 -6.52 13.93
CA VAL A 187 11.71 -6.42 13.28
C VAL A 187 12.21 -4.99 13.40
N GLU A 188 13.28 -4.79 14.16
CA GLU A 188 13.86 -3.45 14.35
C GLU A 188 14.57 -2.97 13.09
N CYS A 189 14.24 -1.77 12.63
CA CYS A 189 14.72 -1.17 11.40
C CYS A 189 15.21 0.29 11.54
N ALA A 190 15.35 0.80 12.76
CA ALA A 190 15.74 2.20 13.01
C ALA A 190 17.14 2.56 12.49
N ASP A 191 18.00 1.57 12.26
CA ASP A 191 19.30 1.76 11.62
C ASP A 191 19.21 1.93 10.09
N LEU A 192 18.05 1.68 9.48
CA LEU A 192 17.82 1.78 8.04
C LEU A 192 16.92 2.94 7.64
N ALA A 193 15.98 3.33 8.51
CA ALA A 193 15.01 4.39 8.25
C ALA A 193 14.42 4.91 9.57
N SER A 194 13.75 6.06 9.52
CA SER A 194 12.99 6.57 10.66
C SER A 194 11.59 5.93 10.77
N GLY A 195 11.06 5.48 9.65
CA GLY A 195 9.71 4.91 9.53
C GLY A 195 8.60 5.90 9.89
N ARG A 196 8.90 7.20 9.85
CA ARG A 196 7.93 8.28 10.13
C ARG A 196 7.12 8.60 8.89
N ASP A 197 5.82 8.64 9.05
CA ASP A 197 4.91 9.21 8.06
C ASP A 197 5.11 10.73 7.99
N ILE A 198 5.12 11.26 6.78
CA ILE A 198 5.22 12.69 6.51
C ILE A 198 3.82 13.26 6.33
N ASP A 199 3.40 14.09 7.28
CA ASP A 199 2.05 14.67 7.29
C ASP A 199 2.02 16.14 6.84
N TRP A 200 3.16 16.86 6.96
CA TRP A 200 3.25 18.29 6.71
C TRP A 200 4.34 18.62 5.68
N PRO A 201 4.15 19.67 4.84
CA PRO A 201 5.15 20.09 3.87
C PRO A 201 6.53 20.35 4.47
N GLU A 202 6.58 20.99 5.64
CA GLU A 202 7.83 21.34 6.33
C GLU A 202 8.63 20.09 6.74
N GLU A 203 7.95 19.00 7.08
CA GLU A 203 8.59 17.71 7.39
C GLU A 203 9.25 17.13 6.13
N ALA A 204 8.58 17.19 4.98
CA ALA A 204 9.10 16.69 3.70
C ALA A 204 10.35 17.48 3.26
N ILE A 205 10.35 18.79 3.43
CA ILE A 205 11.50 19.66 3.15
C ILE A 205 12.67 19.34 4.09
N SER A 206 12.41 19.15 5.39
CA SER A 206 13.44 18.90 6.39
C SER A 206 14.20 17.59 6.19
N VAL A 207 13.57 16.58 5.57
CA VAL A 207 14.20 15.30 5.26
C VAL A 207 14.70 15.21 3.81
N GLY A 208 14.64 16.31 3.05
CA GLY A 208 15.19 16.38 1.69
C GLY A 208 14.44 15.56 0.64
N VAL A 209 13.17 15.27 0.88
CA VAL A 209 12.32 14.45 -0.02
C VAL A 209 11.24 15.27 -0.72
N TRP A 210 11.31 16.58 -0.64
CA TRP A 210 10.45 17.49 -1.38
C TRP A 210 11.20 18.78 -1.75
N HIS A 211 11.13 19.14 -3.03
CA HIS A 211 11.61 20.41 -3.56
C HIS A 211 10.38 21.24 -3.93
N ALA A 212 10.15 22.34 -3.20
CA ALA A 212 9.03 23.27 -3.41
C ALA A 212 9.15 24.01 -4.74
#